data_1786d931025f071074a7b0990cdc295c
#
_entry.id   1786d931025f071074a7b0990cdc295c
#
_cell.length_a   1.000
_cell.length_b   1.000
_cell.length_c   1.000
_cell.angle_alpha   90.00
_cell.angle_beta   90.00
_cell.angle_gamma   90.00
#
_symmetry.space_group_name_H-M   'P 1'
#
loop_
_entity.id
_entity.type
_entity.pdbx_description
1 polymer ?
#
loop_
_entity_poly.entity_id
_entity_poly.type
_entity_poly.pdbx_seq_one_letter_code
_entity_poly.pdbx_strand_id
1 'polypeptide(L)'
;MAEVMKTEEKEMPRAVMPGAVLTIEVDASIESSQEKEEARWHQLLNAQRTRKILTGPLSGIEKLESGWTVAVTYFNGYRIIIPMSEMMINLKGDGRENADTLNRQVRIANNMLGADIDFIIKDLDEASRSVVASRKDAMLRKRQIFYFTENEEEQPMIYPGRIVEARVIAVAPKAVRLEVFGVECSVRARDMAWEWMPDATEKFQVGDLVLVCVNKVEAPDVENVSVMADAKGATENTNKDNLKKCHRQGKYSGIITEVYKGTYFIRLDLGVNAIAHECNMTNLPGKWDRIGFVVTRINETSEVAEGIITRMIKRHE
;
A
#
# COMPACT_ATOMS: atom_id res chain seq x y z
N MET A 1 58.11 -48.48 -6.70
CA MET A 1 57.06 -49.10 -5.91
C MET A 1 56.91 -48.34 -4.60
N ALA A 2 55.99 -47.47 -4.50
CA ALA A 2 55.63 -46.75 -3.27
C ALA A 2 54.16 -46.96 -3.01
N GLU A 3 53.92 -47.73 -1.96
CA GLU A 3 52.61 -48.07 -1.45
C GLU A 3 51.94 -46.81 -0.81
N VAL A 4 50.76 -46.44 -1.31
CA VAL A 4 49.97 -45.35 -0.76
C VAL A 4 49.13 -45.95 0.38
N MET A 5 49.51 -45.63 1.61
CA MET A 5 48.69 -45.93 2.79
C MET A 5 47.44 -45.01 2.77
N LYS A 6 46.26 -45.63 2.61
CA LYS A 6 44.99 -45.00 2.90
C LYS A 6 44.85 -44.87 4.40
N THR A 7 44.83 -43.65 4.89
CA THR A 7 44.41 -43.31 6.26
C THR A 7 42.90 -43.29 6.31
N GLU A 8 42.27 -44.24 6.98
CA GLU A 8 40.86 -44.21 7.36
C GLU A 8 40.64 -43.12 8.42
N GLU A 9 39.98 -42.07 8.03
CA GLU A 9 39.42 -41.10 8.99
C GLU A 9 38.30 -41.76 9.77
N LYS A 10 38.57 -42.08 11.01
CA LYS A 10 37.61 -42.54 12.01
C LYS A 10 36.67 -41.36 12.34
N GLU A 11 35.45 -41.38 11.82
CA GLU A 11 34.39 -40.46 12.25
C GLU A 11 34.20 -40.58 13.79
N MET A 12 34.58 -39.50 14.48
CA MET A 12 34.21 -39.36 15.89
C MET A 12 32.71 -39.19 16.03
N PRO A 13 32.06 -39.88 16.98
CA PRO A 13 30.62 -39.71 17.19
C PRO A 13 30.35 -38.24 17.57
N ARG A 14 29.40 -37.60 16.83
CA ARG A 14 28.90 -36.26 17.15
C ARG A 14 28.46 -36.27 18.59
N ALA A 15 29.11 -35.48 19.43
CA ALA A 15 28.65 -35.19 20.78
C ALA A 15 27.24 -34.66 20.71
N VAL A 16 26.31 -35.40 21.30
CA VAL A 16 24.96 -34.93 21.54
C VAL A 16 25.10 -33.67 22.40
N MET A 17 24.78 -32.50 21.82
CA MET A 17 24.72 -31.27 22.61
C MET A 17 23.77 -31.50 23.77
N PRO A 18 24.16 -31.37 25.02
CA PRO A 18 23.23 -31.43 26.14
C PRO A 18 22.19 -30.34 25.88
N GLY A 19 20.90 -30.68 25.94
CA GLY A 19 19.80 -29.72 25.85
C GLY A 19 20.10 -28.50 26.71
N ALA A 20 19.72 -27.32 26.26
CA ALA A 20 19.96 -26.07 26.96
C ALA A 20 19.62 -26.23 28.46
N VAL A 21 20.55 -25.86 29.32
CA VAL A 21 20.38 -25.97 30.79
C VAL A 21 19.17 -25.11 31.15
N LEU A 22 18.13 -25.74 31.66
CA LEU A 22 16.97 -25.04 32.23
C LEU A 22 17.45 -24.39 33.55
N THR A 23 17.52 -23.07 33.58
CA THR A 23 17.78 -22.30 34.78
C THR A 23 16.46 -21.98 35.50
N ILE A 24 16.48 -21.93 36.82
CA ILE A 24 15.29 -21.65 37.67
C ILE A 24 14.71 -20.25 37.37
N GLU A 25 15.50 -19.37 36.76
CA GLU A 25 15.09 -18.00 36.42
C GLU A 25 14.51 -17.86 34.98
N VAL A 26 14.17 -18.94 34.29
CA VAL A 26 13.51 -18.90 32.98
C VAL A 26 12.00 -18.76 33.18
N ASP A 27 11.58 -17.59 33.62
CA ASP A 27 10.18 -17.22 33.81
C ASP A 27 9.34 -17.19 32.53
N ALA A 28 9.96 -17.23 31.36
CA ALA A 28 9.26 -16.95 30.10
C ALA A 28 8.79 -18.20 29.31
N SER A 29 9.13 -19.42 29.72
CA SER A 29 8.91 -20.58 28.87
C SER A 29 7.89 -21.61 29.36
N ILE A 30 7.28 -21.39 30.55
CA ILE A 30 6.34 -22.34 31.15
C ILE A 30 4.89 -21.90 31.08
N GLU A 31 4.60 -20.81 30.37
CA GLU A 31 3.20 -20.48 30.08
C GLU A 31 2.56 -21.60 29.25
N SER A 32 1.55 -22.22 29.84
CA SER A 32 0.74 -23.20 29.14
C SER A 32 0.06 -22.57 27.91
N SER A 33 -0.31 -23.38 26.94
CA SER A 33 -1.07 -22.90 25.77
C SER A 33 -2.36 -22.18 26.18
N GLN A 34 -2.97 -22.58 27.28
CA GLN A 34 -4.18 -21.98 27.85
C GLN A 34 -3.90 -20.62 28.45
N GLU A 35 -2.84 -20.44 29.24
CA GLU A 35 -2.46 -19.14 29.80
C GLU A 35 -2.14 -18.12 28.73
N LYS A 36 -1.48 -18.52 27.62
CA LYS A 36 -1.24 -17.66 26.46
C LYS A 36 -2.54 -17.25 25.77
N GLU A 37 -3.49 -18.15 25.66
CA GLU A 37 -4.80 -17.86 25.08
C GLU A 37 -5.61 -16.91 25.96
N GLU A 38 -5.63 -17.12 27.27
CA GLU A 38 -6.28 -16.23 28.22
C GLU A 38 -5.64 -14.84 28.22
N ALA A 39 -4.32 -14.74 28.19
CA ALA A 39 -3.60 -13.47 28.10
C ALA A 39 -3.97 -12.69 26.82
N ARG A 40 -4.08 -13.37 25.69
CA ARG A 40 -4.55 -12.75 24.42
C ARG A 40 -6.00 -12.28 24.52
N TRP A 41 -6.88 -13.06 25.15
CA TRP A 41 -8.27 -12.68 25.39
C TRP A 41 -8.38 -11.46 26.31
N HIS A 42 -7.61 -11.42 27.39
CA HIS A 42 -7.53 -10.26 28.26
C HIS A 42 -7.03 -9.00 27.56
N GLN A 43 -6.14 -9.13 26.55
CA GLN A 43 -5.74 -7.98 25.72
C GLN A 43 -6.92 -7.43 24.92
N LEU A 44 -7.80 -8.29 24.38
CA LEU A 44 -9.01 -7.86 23.67
C LEU A 44 -10.01 -7.18 24.62
N LEU A 45 -10.25 -7.75 25.83
CA LEU A 45 -11.09 -7.13 26.84
C LEU A 45 -10.58 -5.74 27.27
N ASN A 46 -9.27 -5.62 27.47
CA ASN A 46 -8.66 -4.33 27.79
C ASN A 46 -8.77 -3.33 26.62
N ALA A 47 -8.58 -3.79 25.39
CA ALA A 47 -8.74 -2.97 24.20
C ALA A 47 -10.17 -2.47 24.03
N GLN A 48 -11.18 -3.30 24.32
CA GLN A 48 -12.59 -2.89 24.33
C GLN A 48 -12.82 -1.81 25.39
N ARG A 49 -12.41 -2.06 26.65
CA ARG A 49 -12.62 -1.14 27.77
C ARG A 49 -11.96 0.21 27.58
N THR A 50 -10.76 0.23 27.00
CA THR A 50 -10.00 1.45 26.72
C THR A 50 -10.36 2.07 25.36
N ARG A 51 -11.23 1.42 24.59
CA ARG A 51 -11.55 1.80 23.19
C ARG A 51 -10.29 1.96 22.32
N LYS A 52 -9.28 1.14 22.55
CA LYS A 52 -8.02 1.18 21.82
C LYS A 52 -8.26 0.85 20.34
N ILE A 53 -7.64 1.63 19.46
CA ILE A 53 -7.61 1.31 18.03
C ILE A 53 -6.66 0.13 17.84
N LEU A 54 -7.15 -0.92 17.24
CA LEU A 54 -6.39 -2.09 16.83
C LEU A 54 -6.28 -2.10 15.30
N THR A 55 -5.26 -2.78 14.79
CA THR A 55 -5.01 -2.90 13.35
C THR A 55 -4.85 -4.37 13.00
N GLY A 56 -5.44 -4.78 11.88
CA GLY A 56 -5.31 -6.13 11.35
C GLY A 56 -5.66 -6.21 9.87
N PRO A 57 -5.18 -7.25 9.15
CA PRO A 57 -5.44 -7.40 7.73
C PRO A 57 -6.89 -7.78 7.46
N LEU A 58 -7.51 -7.11 6.48
CA LEU A 58 -8.83 -7.49 5.99
C LEU A 58 -8.71 -8.81 5.22
N SER A 59 -9.17 -9.90 5.85
CA SER A 59 -8.94 -11.26 5.35
C SER A 59 -10.06 -11.78 4.45
N GLY A 60 -11.28 -11.28 4.62
CA GLY A 60 -12.42 -11.76 3.84
C GLY A 60 -13.69 -10.95 4.04
N ILE A 61 -14.63 -11.17 3.12
CA ILE A 61 -16.02 -10.72 3.24
C ILE A 61 -16.90 -11.96 3.21
N GLU A 62 -17.71 -12.13 4.22
CA GLU A 62 -18.52 -13.32 4.40
C GLU A 62 -20.01 -12.96 4.58
N LYS A 63 -20.87 -13.88 4.19
CA LYS A 63 -22.30 -13.80 4.49
C LYS A 63 -22.63 -14.82 5.58
N LEU A 64 -23.09 -14.33 6.71
CA LEU A 64 -23.48 -15.19 7.84
C LEU A 64 -24.83 -15.90 7.55
N GLU A 65 -25.10 -16.98 8.25
CA GLU A 65 -26.37 -17.70 8.18
C GLU A 65 -27.58 -16.80 8.50
N SER A 66 -27.37 -15.81 9.35
CA SER A 66 -28.36 -14.75 9.67
C SER A 66 -28.67 -13.81 8.50
N GLY A 67 -27.99 -13.96 7.35
CA GLY A 67 -28.14 -13.11 6.17
C GLY A 67 -27.30 -11.83 6.18
N TRP A 68 -26.63 -11.49 7.28
CA TRP A 68 -25.74 -10.34 7.39
C TRP A 68 -24.44 -10.54 6.62
N THR A 69 -24.03 -9.51 5.90
CA THR A 69 -22.69 -9.48 5.27
C THR A 69 -21.72 -8.77 6.21
N VAL A 70 -20.58 -9.40 6.45
CA VAL A 70 -19.56 -8.94 7.39
C VAL A 70 -18.17 -8.99 6.75
N ALA A 71 -17.33 -8.08 7.18
CA ALA A 71 -15.89 -8.13 6.93
C ALA A 71 -15.22 -8.91 8.07
N VAL A 72 -14.20 -9.68 7.75
CA VAL A 72 -13.46 -10.52 8.69
C VAL A 72 -12.00 -10.09 8.70
N THR A 73 -11.49 -9.86 9.91
CA THR A 73 -10.08 -9.65 10.18
C THR A 73 -9.62 -10.54 11.33
N TYR A 74 -8.31 -10.65 11.53
CA TYR A 74 -7.73 -11.40 12.63
C TYR A 74 -6.81 -10.54 13.47
N PHE A 75 -6.90 -10.73 14.77
CA PHE A 75 -6.00 -10.08 15.72
C PHE A 75 -5.63 -11.07 16.83
N ASN A 76 -4.34 -11.28 17.04
CA ASN A 76 -3.81 -12.23 18.04
C ASN A 76 -4.38 -13.66 17.94
N GLY A 77 -4.76 -14.08 16.72
CA GLY A 77 -5.36 -15.41 16.47
C GLY A 77 -6.88 -15.46 16.63
N TYR A 78 -7.52 -14.40 17.11
CA TYR A 78 -8.99 -14.32 17.18
C TYR A 78 -9.59 -13.75 15.91
N ARG A 79 -10.69 -14.35 15.48
CA ARG A 79 -11.51 -13.88 14.37
C ARG A 79 -12.37 -12.71 14.84
N ILE A 80 -12.26 -11.59 14.14
CA ILE A 80 -12.98 -10.36 14.43
C ILE A 80 -13.95 -10.07 13.28
N ILE A 81 -15.19 -9.82 13.62
CA ILE A 81 -16.29 -9.59 12.69
C ILE A 81 -16.63 -8.08 12.69
N ILE A 82 -16.66 -7.48 11.51
CA ILE A 82 -17.06 -6.08 11.32
C ILE A 82 -18.27 -6.05 10.39
N PRO A 83 -19.47 -5.68 10.87
CA PRO A 83 -20.64 -5.53 10.01
C PRO A 83 -20.37 -4.53 8.87
N MET A 84 -20.95 -4.75 7.69
CA MET A 84 -20.74 -3.85 6.54
C MET A 84 -21.18 -2.41 6.81
N SER A 85 -22.18 -2.19 7.66
CA SER A 85 -22.58 -0.87 8.15
C SER A 85 -21.49 -0.16 8.96
N GLU A 86 -20.61 -0.93 9.62
CA GLU A 86 -19.51 -0.45 10.46
C GLU A 86 -18.17 -0.35 9.68
N MET A 87 -18.14 -0.71 8.40
CA MET A 87 -16.95 -0.60 7.53
C MET A 87 -16.67 0.82 7.05
N MET A 88 -17.60 1.76 7.21
CA MET A 88 -17.48 3.16 6.78
C MET A 88 -17.15 3.31 5.29
N ILE A 89 -17.74 2.48 4.44
CA ILE A 89 -17.61 2.60 2.99
C ILE A 89 -18.65 3.59 2.50
N ASN A 90 -18.23 4.85 2.30
CA ASN A 90 -19.10 5.92 1.83
C ASN A 90 -19.29 5.81 0.32
N LEU A 91 -20.49 5.49 -0.10
CA LEU A 91 -20.95 5.64 -1.48
C LEU A 91 -21.47 7.06 -1.62
N LYS A 92 -20.68 7.98 -2.19
CA LYS A 92 -21.16 9.34 -2.52
C LYS A 92 -22.35 9.20 -3.47
N GLY A 93 -23.48 9.73 -3.03
CA GLY A 93 -24.79 9.46 -3.47
C GLY A 93 -25.08 9.59 -4.98
N ASP A 94 -25.79 8.60 -5.47
CA ASP A 94 -26.60 8.66 -6.66
C ASP A 94 -28.06 8.20 -6.39
N GLY A 95 -28.51 8.30 -5.14
CA GLY A 95 -29.93 8.15 -4.76
C GLY A 95 -30.56 6.77 -5.01
N ARG A 96 -29.74 5.73 -5.31
CA ARG A 96 -30.22 4.38 -5.57
C ARG A 96 -30.25 3.54 -4.29
N GLU A 97 -31.40 2.95 -4.03
CA GLU A 97 -31.72 2.37 -2.72
C GLU A 97 -31.21 0.94 -2.48
N ASN A 98 -30.80 0.73 -1.24
CA ASN A 98 -30.67 -0.46 -0.40
C ASN A 98 -29.92 -1.71 -0.93
N ALA A 99 -30.41 -2.51 -1.85
CA ALA A 99 -29.75 -3.77 -2.27
C ALA A 99 -28.52 -3.52 -3.16
N ASP A 100 -28.59 -2.51 -4.03
CA ASP A 100 -27.47 -2.11 -4.89
C ASP A 100 -26.35 -1.45 -4.08
N THR A 101 -26.71 -0.75 -3.02
CA THR A 101 -25.76 -0.11 -2.08
C THR A 101 -24.89 -1.15 -1.39
N LEU A 102 -25.47 -2.21 -0.83
CA LEU A 102 -24.72 -3.30 -0.18
C LEU A 102 -23.79 -4.02 -1.16
N ASN A 103 -24.26 -4.34 -2.35
CA ASN A 103 -23.43 -4.98 -3.38
C ASN A 103 -22.23 -4.11 -3.79
N ARG A 104 -22.43 -2.80 -3.88
CA ARG A 104 -21.36 -1.85 -4.16
C ARG A 104 -20.37 -1.74 -2.99
N GLN A 105 -20.85 -1.72 -1.75
CA GLN A 105 -19.99 -1.74 -0.56
C GLN A 105 -19.15 -3.02 -0.50
N VAL A 106 -19.74 -4.18 -0.73
CA VAL A 106 -19.06 -5.47 -0.80
C VAL A 106 -17.99 -5.48 -1.90
N ARG A 107 -18.30 -4.94 -3.08
CA ARG A 107 -17.32 -4.85 -4.17
C ARG A 107 -16.13 -3.95 -3.81
N ILE A 108 -16.38 -2.82 -3.13
CA ILE A 108 -15.31 -1.93 -2.65
C ILE A 108 -14.48 -2.64 -1.58
N ALA A 109 -15.14 -3.30 -0.62
CA ALA A 109 -14.45 -4.05 0.43
C ALA A 109 -13.60 -5.20 -0.12
N ASN A 110 -14.07 -5.90 -1.16
CA ASN A 110 -13.27 -6.92 -1.84
C ASN A 110 -12.00 -6.35 -2.51
N ASN A 111 -12.03 -5.11 -2.98
CA ASN A 111 -10.84 -4.45 -3.52
C ASN A 111 -9.84 -4.04 -2.41
N MET A 112 -10.26 -4.09 -1.15
CA MET A 112 -9.43 -3.78 0.02
C MET A 112 -8.88 -5.05 0.69
N LEU A 113 -9.15 -6.24 0.18
CA LEU A 113 -8.64 -7.49 0.76
C LEU A 113 -7.11 -7.47 0.82
N GLY A 114 -6.58 -7.84 1.99
CA GLY A 114 -5.15 -7.78 2.30
C GLY A 114 -4.69 -6.43 2.87
N ALA A 115 -5.51 -5.36 2.81
CA ALA A 115 -5.17 -4.10 3.48
C ALA A 115 -5.27 -4.24 4.98
N ASP A 116 -4.34 -3.63 5.69
CA ASP A 116 -4.48 -3.42 7.11
C ASP A 116 -5.58 -2.40 7.38
N ILE A 117 -6.57 -2.77 8.17
CA ILE A 117 -7.66 -1.90 8.59
C ILE A 117 -7.60 -1.66 10.09
N ASP A 118 -7.98 -0.46 10.49
CA ASP A 118 -8.08 -0.09 11.90
C ASP A 118 -9.51 -0.29 12.39
N PHE A 119 -9.65 -0.80 13.61
CA PHE A 119 -10.96 -1.06 14.20
C PHE A 119 -10.93 -0.88 15.72
N ILE A 120 -12.11 -0.66 16.29
CA ILE A 120 -12.34 -0.64 17.74
C ILE A 120 -13.32 -1.76 18.08
N ILE A 121 -13.03 -2.53 19.13
CA ILE A 121 -13.90 -3.59 19.59
C ILE A 121 -15.15 -2.98 20.21
N LYS A 122 -16.30 -3.42 19.71
CA LYS A 122 -17.63 -3.03 20.21
C LYS A 122 -18.13 -3.99 21.25
N ASP A 123 -18.08 -5.28 20.93
CA ASP A 123 -18.64 -6.32 21.76
C ASP A 123 -17.77 -7.59 21.73
N LEU A 124 -17.75 -8.29 22.85
CA LEU A 124 -17.02 -9.52 23.09
C LEU A 124 -17.96 -10.51 23.76
N ASP A 125 -18.19 -11.65 23.11
CA ASP A 125 -18.89 -12.77 23.73
C ASP A 125 -17.87 -13.81 24.20
N GLU A 126 -17.75 -13.93 25.51
CA GLU A 126 -16.78 -14.84 26.14
C GLU A 126 -17.16 -16.31 25.93
N ALA A 127 -18.46 -16.62 25.87
CA ALA A 127 -18.95 -17.98 25.72
C ALA A 127 -18.69 -18.52 24.31
N SER A 128 -18.93 -17.73 23.27
CA SER A 128 -18.68 -18.10 21.87
C SER A 128 -17.29 -17.69 21.36
N ARG A 129 -16.50 -16.99 22.17
CA ARG A 129 -15.21 -16.40 21.75
C ARG A 129 -15.35 -15.54 20.47
N SER A 130 -16.51 -14.91 20.31
CA SER A 130 -16.78 -14.03 19.16
C SER A 130 -16.47 -12.58 19.49
N VAL A 131 -15.92 -11.87 18.52
CA VAL A 131 -15.51 -10.47 18.65
C VAL A 131 -16.16 -9.66 17.55
N VAL A 132 -16.92 -8.65 17.93
CA VAL A 132 -17.53 -7.69 17.02
C VAL A 132 -16.83 -6.35 17.14
N ALA A 133 -16.45 -5.77 16.00
CA ALA A 133 -15.71 -4.52 15.95
C ALA A 133 -16.33 -3.52 14.96
N SER A 134 -15.87 -2.28 15.04
CA SER A 134 -16.24 -1.18 14.15
C SER A 134 -15.00 -0.51 13.59
N ARG A 135 -14.88 -0.50 12.26
CA ARG A 135 -13.92 0.33 11.55
C ARG A 135 -14.36 1.79 11.58
N LYS A 136 -15.66 2.05 11.49
CA LYS A 136 -16.24 3.40 11.55
C LYS A 136 -15.78 4.16 12.80
N ASP A 137 -15.88 3.54 13.97
CA ASP A 137 -15.47 4.17 15.24
C ASP A 137 -13.96 4.47 15.26
N ALA A 138 -13.15 3.57 14.72
CA ALA A 138 -11.69 3.79 14.63
C ALA A 138 -11.36 4.96 13.71
N MET A 139 -12.00 5.03 12.55
CA MET A 139 -11.81 6.11 11.58
C MET A 139 -12.24 7.45 12.17
N LEU A 140 -13.42 7.53 12.80
CA LEU A 140 -13.91 8.75 13.44
C LEU A 140 -12.99 9.20 14.59
N ARG A 141 -12.51 8.25 15.40
CA ARG A 141 -11.56 8.56 16.47
C ARG A 141 -10.23 9.09 15.94
N LYS A 142 -9.68 8.48 14.88
CA LYS A 142 -8.48 9.01 14.20
C LYS A 142 -8.73 10.41 13.68
N ARG A 143 -9.86 10.66 13.01
CA ARG A 143 -10.21 12.00 12.52
C ARG A 143 -10.23 13.02 13.66
N GLN A 144 -10.91 12.70 14.77
CA GLN A 144 -10.95 13.58 15.94
C GLN A 144 -9.54 13.94 16.45
N ILE A 145 -8.66 12.96 16.52
CA ILE A 145 -7.29 13.18 17.03
C ILE A 145 -6.44 13.98 16.05
N PHE A 146 -6.46 13.63 14.76
CA PHE A 146 -5.48 14.15 13.80
C PHE A 146 -5.93 15.42 13.09
N TYR A 147 -7.24 15.68 12.99
CA TYR A 147 -7.78 16.83 12.25
C TYR A 147 -8.46 17.87 13.14
N PHE A 148 -8.81 17.55 14.39
CA PHE A 148 -9.53 18.47 15.28
C PHE A 148 -8.84 18.72 16.62
N THR A 149 -7.85 17.88 17.00
CA THR A 149 -7.06 18.15 18.22
C THR A 149 -5.84 18.97 17.84
N GLU A 150 -5.72 20.11 18.45
CA GLU A 150 -4.57 21.02 18.30
C GLU A 150 -3.35 20.45 19.03
N ASN A 151 -2.18 20.61 18.42
CA ASN A 151 -0.89 20.34 19.04
C ASN A 151 -0.40 21.55 19.87
N GLU A 152 0.83 21.49 20.38
CA GLU A 152 1.46 22.58 21.12
C GLU A 152 1.59 23.89 20.30
N GLU A 153 1.48 23.81 18.98
CA GLU A 153 1.55 24.94 18.05
C GLU A 153 0.17 25.50 17.67
N GLU A 154 -0.89 25.11 18.39
CA GLU A 154 -2.29 25.49 18.13
C GLU A 154 -2.77 25.12 16.71
N GLN A 155 -2.22 24.04 16.13
CA GLN A 155 -2.59 23.55 14.79
C GLN A 155 -3.00 22.06 14.83
N PRO A 156 -3.92 21.64 13.96
CA PRO A 156 -4.22 20.23 13.76
C PRO A 156 -2.95 19.46 13.35
N MET A 157 -2.89 18.15 13.65
CA MET A 157 -1.75 17.35 13.23
C MET A 157 -1.67 17.19 11.70
N ILE A 158 -2.81 17.21 11.00
CA ILE A 158 -2.90 17.12 9.54
C ILE A 158 -3.37 18.45 8.98
N TYR A 159 -2.49 19.10 8.21
CA TYR A 159 -2.73 20.40 7.57
C TYR A 159 -2.15 20.43 6.14
N PRO A 160 -2.59 21.36 5.29
CA PRO A 160 -2.04 21.52 3.94
C PRO A 160 -0.54 21.78 3.94
N GLY A 161 0.22 21.09 3.10
CA GLY A 161 1.68 21.15 3.01
C GLY A 161 2.41 20.11 3.86
N ARG A 162 1.74 19.43 4.79
CA ARG A 162 2.37 18.38 5.59
C ARG A 162 2.61 17.11 4.78
N ILE A 163 3.79 16.54 4.91
CA ILE A 163 4.11 15.21 4.40
C ILE A 163 3.76 14.19 5.47
N VAL A 164 3.02 13.17 5.09
CA VAL A 164 2.52 12.13 5.99
C VAL A 164 2.62 10.75 5.33
N GLU A 165 2.68 9.72 6.14
CA GLU A 165 2.56 8.34 5.68
C GLU A 165 1.08 7.99 5.50
N ALA A 166 0.73 7.43 4.34
CA ALA A 166 -0.59 6.96 4.01
C ALA A 166 -0.56 5.47 3.68
N ARG A 167 -1.64 4.77 4.00
CA ARG A 167 -1.78 3.34 3.70
C ARG A 167 -2.54 3.14 2.40
N VAL A 168 -2.01 2.30 1.51
CA VAL A 168 -2.69 1.90 0.27
C VAL A 168 -3.78 0.88 0.62
N ILE A 169 -5.03 1.23 0.41
CA ILE A 169 -6.19 0.38 0.72
C ILE A 169 -6.84 -0.25 -0.51
N ALA A 170 -6.62 0.30 -1.69
CA ALA A 170 -7.03 -0.32 -2.95
C ALA A 170 -6.21 0.27 -4.11
N VAL A 171 -5.94 -0.55 -5.13
CA VAL A 171 -5.20 -0.14 -6.33
C VAL A 171 -6.02 -0.45 -7.57
N ALA A 172 -6.11 0.52 -8.46
CA ALA A 172 -6.68 0.37 -9.79
C ALA A 172 -5.70 0.95 -10.81
N PRO A 173 -5.75 0.56 -12.11
CA PRO A 173 -4.78 0.98 -13.12
C PRO A 173 -4.50 2.49 -13.15
N LYS A 174 -5.53 3.32 -12.95
CA LYS A 174 -5.44 4.79 -13.08
C LYS A 174 -5.54 5.55 -11.75
N ALA A 175 -5.76 4.86 -10.63
CA ALA A 175 -5.94 5.49 -9.33
C ALA A 175 -5.55 4.56 -8.19
N VAL A 176 -4.98 5.14 -7.15
CA VAL A 176 -4.67 4.47 -5.88
C VAL A 176 -5.56 5.08 -4.80
N ARG A 177 -6.22 4.24 -4.03
CA ARG A 177 -6.98 4.68 -2.86
C ARG A 177 -6.12 4.58 -1.63
N LEU A 178 -6.01 5.67 -0.91
CA LEU A 178 -5.17 5.81 0.28
C LEU A 178 -6.05 6.09 1.50
N GLU A 179 -5.60 5.64 2.65
CA GLU A 179 -6.09 6.06 3.96
C GLU A 179 -5.05 6.97 4.62
N VAL A 180 -5.48 8.19 4.94
CA VAL A 180 -4.69 9.22 5.62
C VAL A 180 -5.35 9.48 6.97
N PHE A 181 -4.85 8.82 8.03
CA PHE A 181 -5.33 8.98 9.41
C PHE A 181 -6.86 9.02 9.60
N GLY A 182 -7.53 7.99 9.06
CA GLY A 182 -8.99 7.86 9.19
C GLY A 182 -9.79 8.50 8.06
N VAL A 183 -9.14 9.06 7.04
CA VAL A 183 -9.77 9.63 5.85
C VAL A 183 -9.32 8.88 4.61
N GLU A 184 -10.27 8.40 3.82
CA GLU A 184 -9.98 7.81 2.53
C GLU A 184 -9.92 8.87 1.44
N CYS A 185 -8.85 8.89 0.67
CA CYS A 185 -8.71 9.73 -0.52
C CYS A 185 -8.30 8.89 -1.73
N SER A 186 -8.61 9.38 -2.93
CA SER A 186 -8.24 8.74 -4.19
C SER A 186 -7.24 9.62 -4.93
N VAL A 187 -6.06 9.08 -5.19
CA VAL A 187 -4.98 9.76 -5.91
C VAL A 187 -4.83 9.13 -7.28
N ARG A 188 -4.75 9.96 -8.33
CA ARG A 188 -4.55 9.44 -9.69
C ARG A 188 -3.14 8.87 -9.84
N ALA A 189 -2.98 7.81 -10.63
CA ALA A 189 -1.69 7.17 -10.86
C ALA A 189 -0.60 8.18 -11.28
N ARG A 190 -0.95 9.18 -12.11
CA ARG A 190 -0.03 10.24 -12.52
C ARG A 190 0.43 11.18 -11.39
N ASP A 191 -0.30 11.23 -10.27
CA ASP A 191 0.02 12.08 -9.12
C ASP A 191 0.75 11.28 -8.01
N MET A 192 0.95 9.97 -8.25
CA MET A 192 1.68 9.07 -7.35
C MET A 192 3.20 9.04 -7.59
N ALA A 193 3.67 9.39 -8.78
CA ALA A 193 5.10 9.40 -9.09
C ALA A 193 5.43 10.42 -10.19
N TRP A 194 6.67 10.93 -10.19
CA TRP A 194 7.18 11.81 -11.24
C TRP A 194 7.43 11.08 -12.57
N GLU A 195 7.70 9.79 -12.50
CA GLU A 195 7.76 8.95 -13.69
C GLU A 195 6.36 8.62 -14.21
N TRP A 196 6.23 8.44 -15.51
CA TRP A 196 4.98 7.99 -16.10
C TRP A 196 4.66 6.57 -15.71
N MET A 197 3.46 6.39 -15.21
CA MET A 197 2.91 5.14 -14.73
C MET A 197 1.60 4.88 -15.46
N PRO A 198 1.60 4.04 -16.48
CA PRO A 198 0.38 3.69 -17.22
C PRO A 198 -0.59 2.86 -16.39
N ASP A 199 -0.06 2.03 -15.51
CA ASP A 199 -0.81 1.16 -14.62
C ASP A 199 -0.21 1.20 -13.21
N ALA A 200 -0.98 1.69 -12.25
CA ALA A 200 -0.53 1.79 -10.87
C ALA A 200 -0.40 0.41 -10.20
N THR A 201 -1.08 -0.63 -10.70
CA THR A 201 -1.00 -1.99 -10.17
C THR A 201 0.36 -2.66 -10.37
N GLU A 202 1.18 -2.13 -11.30
CA GLU A 202 2.54 -2.61 -11.54
C GLU A 202 3.52 -2.13 -10.45
N LYS A 203 3.18 -1.06 -9.72
CA LYS A 203 4.09 -0.41 -8.77
C LYS A 203 3.60 -0.41 -7.33
N PHE A 204 2.28 -0.38 -7.12
CA PHE A 204 1.67 -0.31 -5.79
C PHE A 204 0.83 -1.56 -5.52
N GLN A 205 0.87 -1.99 -4.28
CA GLN A 205 0.09 -3.11 -3.78
C GLN A 205 -0.78 -2.65 -2.61
N VAL A 206 -1.87 -3.38 -2.38
CA VAL A 206 -2.72 -3.18 -1.20
C VAL A 206 -1.91 -3.49 0.05
N GLY A 207 -1.94 -2.59 1.03
CA GLY A 207 -1.15 -2.70 2.26
C GLY A 207 0.15 -1.90 2.26
N ASP A 208 0.62 -1.40 1.09
CA ASP A 208 1.81 -0.55 1.03
C ASP A 208 1.63 0.73 1.87
N LEU A 209 2.75 1.20 2.42
CA LEU A 209 2.86 2.51 3.05
C LEU A 209 3.58 3.48 2.09
N VAL A 210 2.96 4.63 1.84
CA VAL A 210 3.47 5.63 0.91
C VAL A 210 3.49 7.01 1.56
N LEU A 211 4.53 7.78 1.29
CA LEU A 211 4.58 9.18 1.70
C LEU A 211 3.77 10.03 0.73
N VAL A 212 2.92 10.89 1.28
CA VAL A 212 2.10 11.82 0.52
C VAL A 212 2.17 13.23 1.11
N CYS A 213 2.10 14.23 0.25
CA CYS A 213 1.91 15.61 0.65
C CYS A 213 0.40 15.89 0.69
N VAL A 214 -0.06 16.45 1.80
CA VAL A 214 -1.45 16.88 1.95
C VAL A 214 -1.62 18.24 1.26
N ASN A 215 -2.40 18.28 0.18
CA ASN A 215 -2.61 19.52 -0.58
C ASN A 215 -3.78 20.34 -0.03
N LYS A 216 -4.84 19.68 0.40
CA LYS A 216 -6.05 20.33 0.92
C LYS A 216 -6.71 19.46 1.97
N VAL A 217 -7.21 20.09 3.01
CA VAL A 217 -8.06 19.50 4.04
C VAL A 217 -9.35 20.28 4.12
N GLU A 218 -10.49 19.60 4.07
CA GLU A 218 -11.81 20.14 4.36
C GLU A 218 -12.39 19.32 5.51
N ALA A 219 -12.61 19.95 6.65
CA ALA A 219 -13.05 19.30 7.88
C ALA A 219 -14.18 20.13 8.55
N PRO A 220 -15.37 20.17 7.98
CA PRO A 220 -16.49 20.87 8.59
C PRO A 220 -16.93 20.20 9.90
N ASP A 221 -16.88 18.89 9.98
CA ASP A 221 -17.15 18.06 11.16
C ASP A 221 -16.40 16.71 11.05
N VAL A 222 -16.39 15.92 12.14
CA VAL A 222 -15.62 14.65 12.21
C VAL A 222 -16.12 13.59 11.21
N GLU A 223 -17.41 13.61 10.87
CA GLU A 223 -17.99 12.66 9.91
C GLU A 223 -17.64 13.02 8.46
N ASN A 224 -17.49 14.32 8.15
CA ASN A 224 -17.34 14.86 6.81
C ASN A 224 -15.94 15.45 6.56
N VAL A 225 -14.90 14.74 6.96
CA VAL A 225 -13.53 15.13 6.61
C VAL A 225 -13.17 14.64 5.22
N SER A 226 -12.60 15.50 4.40
CA SER A 226 -12.02 15.15 3.10
C SER A 226 -10.59 15.67 2.98
N VAL A 227 -9.75 14.86 2.33
CA VAL A 227 -8.34 15.16 2.11
C VAL A 227 -8.01 15.01 0.63
N MET A 228 -7.28 15.96 0.10
CA MET A 228 -6.60 15.84 -1.19
C MET A 228 -5.11 15.75 -0.95
N ALA A 229 -4.50 14.70 -1.46
CA ALA A 229 -3.07 14.45 -1.32
C ALA A 229 -2.46 13.96 -2.63
N ASP A 230 -1.15 14.09 -2.78
CA ASP A 230 -0.36 13.46 -3.85
C ASP A 230 0.98 12.95 -3.31
N ALA A 231 1.55 11.96 -3.96
CA ALA A 231 2.86 11.43 -3.58
C ALA A 231 4.01 12.20 -4.24
N LYS A 232 3.74 12.96 -5.30
CA LYS A 232 4.75 13.80 -5.95
C LYS A 232 5.26 14.90 -5.02
N GLY A 233 4.36 15.56 -4.28
CA GLY A 233 4.74 16.61 -3.33
C GLY A 233 5.59 16.12 -2.17
N ALA A 234 5.58 14.82 -1.89
CA ALA A 234 6.41 14.20 -0.85
C ALA A 234 7.80 13.77 -1.34
N THR A 235 8.07 13.86 -2.65
CA THR A 235 9.33 13.41 -3.26
C THR A 235 9.93 14.51 -4.16
N GLU A 236 11.25 14.54 -4.25
CA GLU A 236 11.93 15.48 -5.14
C GLU A 236 11.66 15.17 -6.62
N ASN A 237 11.50 16.20 -7.42
CA ASN A 237 11.34 16.07 -8.87
C ASN A 237 12.68 15.82 -9.57
N THR A 238 13.14 14.57 -9.49
CA THR A 238 14.38 14.15 -10.16
C THR A 238 14.27 14.21 -11.69
N ASN A 239 13.08 14.18 -12.27
CA ASN A 239 12.87 14.28 -13.71
C ASN A 239 13.29 15.65 -14.23
N LYS A 240 12.90 16.74 -13.55
CA LYS A 240 13.25 18.11 -13.91
C LYS A 240 14.74 18.37 -13.86
N ASP A 241 15.42 17.90 -12.81
CA ASP A 241 16.86 18.10 -12.65
C ASP A 241 17.67 17.28 -13.66
N ASN A 242 17.19 16.09 -13.96
CA ASN A 242 17.83 15.25 -14.97
C ASN A 242 17.54 15.73 -16.39
N LEU A 243 16.40 16.40 -16.64
CA LEU A 243 16.08 16.99 -17.95
C LEU A 243 17.12 18.06 -18.34
N LYS A 244 17.65 18.82 -17.38
CA LYS A 244 18.73 19.79 -17.60
C LYS A 244 20.03 19.14 -18.13
N LYS A 245 20.23 17.84 -17.85
CA LYS A 245 21.38 17.05 -18.34
C LYS A 245 21.15 16.48 -19.75
N CYS A 246 19.92 16.56 -20.27
CA CYS A 246 19.61 16.16 -21.63
C CYS A 246 20.07 17.24 -22.61
N HIS A 247 20.63 16.80 -23.75
CA HIS A 247 21.04 17.71 -24.80
C HIS A 247 20.31 17.36 -26.09
N ARG A 248 19.96 18.39 -26.86
CA ARG A 248 19.44 18.22 -28.22
C ARG A 248 20.44 17.43 -29.07
N GLN A 249 19.98 16.46 -29.85
CA GLN A 249 20.78 15.48 -30.62
C GLN A 249 21.58 14.51 -29.74
N GLY A 250 21.41 14.55 -28.42
CA GLY A 250 21.99 13.55 -27.52
C GLY A 250 21.36 12.19 -27.75
N LYS A 251 22.21 11.15 -27.63
CA LYS A 251 21.80 9.75 -27.76
C LYS A 251 21.70 9.13 -26.37
N TYR A 252 20.55 8.60 -26.04
CA TYR A 252 20.28 7.98 -24.74
C TYR A 252 19.67 6.59 -24.92
N SER A 253 19.79 5.76 -23.93
CA SER A 253 19.05 4.52 -23.82
C SER A 253 17.89 4.68 -22.86
N GLY A 254 16.85 3.88 -23.02
CA GLY A 254 15.67 3.90 -22.15
C GLY A 254 14.78 2.70 -22.40
N ILE A 255 13.73 2.61 -21.55
CA ILE A 255 12.74 1.54 -21.61
C ILE A 255 11.40 2.16 -22.00
N ILE A 256 10.67 1.49 -22.90
CA ILE A 256 9.32 1.88 -23.27
C ILE A 256 8.38 1.47 -22.14
N THR A 257 7.73 2.44 -21.51
CA THR A 257 6.77 2.21 -20.44
C THR A 257 5.35 1.99 -20.96
N GLU A 258 5.01 2.60 -22.10
CA GLU A 258 3.71 2.46 -22.73
C GLU A 258 3.79 2.77 -24.23
N VAL A 259 2.88 2.15 -25.00
CA VAL A 259 2.63 2.51 -26.41
C VAL A 259 1.15 2.83 -26.55
N TYR A 260 0.82 4.08 -26.87
CA TYR A 260 -0.56 4.52 -27.03
C TYR A 260 -0.75 5.32 -28.32
N LYS A 261 -1.63 4.86 -29.19
CA LYS A 261 -1.97 5.50 -30.47
C LYS A 261 -0.75 5.90 -31.31
N GLY A 262 0.26 5.02 -31.39
CA GLY A 262 1.49 5.29 -32.15
C GLY A 262 2.50 6.18 -31.41
N THR A 263 2.20 6.64 -30.23
CA THR A 263 3.13 7.39 -29.38
C THR A 263 3.78 6.44 -28.37
N TYR A 264 5.10 6.49 -28.31
CA TYR A 264 5.92 5.73 -27.39
C TYR A 264 6.26 6.58 -26.17
N PHE A 265 5.87 6.12 -24.99
CA PHE A 265 6.26 6.72 -23.71
C PHE A 265 7.49 5.97 -23.21
N ILE A 266 8.54 6.71 -22.90
CA ILE A 266 9.86 6.13 -22.63
C ILE A 266 10.40 6.71 -21.32
N ARG A 267 10.99 5.87 -20.51
CA ARG A 267 11.82 6.28 -19.37
C ARG A 267 13.28 6.11 -19.78
N LEU A 268 13.99 7.21 -19.95
CA LEU A 268 15.43 7.20 -20.24
C LEU A 268 16.22 6.74 -19.00
N ASP A 269 17.35 6.06 -19.20
CA ASP A 269 18.23 5.62 -18.11
C ASP A 269 18.75 6.79 -17.27
N LEU A 270 18.79 7.99 -17.84
CA LEU A 270 19.08 9.23 -17.14
C LEU A 270 17.99 9.64 -16.14
N GLY A 271 16.86 8.93 -16.10
CA GLY A 271 15.72 9.26 -15.23
C GLY A 271 14.83 10.38 -15.79
N VAL A 272 14.74 10.53 -17.11
CA VAL A 272 13.91 11.53 -17.81
C VAL A 272 12.78 10.85 -18.54
N ASN A 273 11.59 11.43 -18.46
CA ASN A 273 10.45 11.01 -19.28
C ASN A 273 10.64 11.53 -20.71
N ALA A 274 10.46 10.65 -21.70
CA ALA A 274 10.62 10.98 -23.12
C ALA A 274 9.46 10.46 -23.95
N ILE A 275 9.17 11.14 -25.07
CA ILE A 275 8.13 10.77 -26.04
C ILE A 275 8.76 10.61 -27.42
N ALA A 276 8.36 9.54 -28.12
CA ALA A 276 8.60 9.40 -29.55
C ALA A 276 7.28 9.20 -30.30
N HIS A 277 7.12 9.94 -31.39
CA HIS A 277 6.01 9.75 -32.32
C HIS A 277 6.47 8.97 -33.59
N GLU A 278 7.78 8.83 -33.77
CA GLU A 278 8.40 8.18 -34.90
C GLU A 278 9.36 7.09 -34.44
N CYS A 279 9.39 6.00 -35.20
CA CYS A 279 10.29 4.89 -35.00
C CYS A 279 10.90 4.49 -36.35
N ASN A 280 12.20 4.69 -36.53
CA ASN A 280 12.93 4.32 -37.73
C ASN A 280 13.34 2.85 -37.74
N MET A 281 12.38 1.95 -37.51
CA MET A 281 12.65 0.51 -37.45
C MET A 281 11.58 -0.29 -38.16
N THR A 282 12.01 -1.36 -38.85
CA THR A 282 11.11 -2.30 -39.54
C THR A 282 10.28 -3.11 -38.50
N ASN A 283 10.90 -3.49 -37.38
CA ASN A 283 10.21 -4.16 -36.28
C ASN A 283 9.92 -3.14 -35.18
N LEU A 284 8.65 -2.80 -35.01
CA LEU A 284 8.19 -1.84 -34.02
C LEU A 284 8.44 -2.38 -32.60
N PRO A 285 9.00 -1.56 -31.71
CA PRO A 285 9.22 -1.94 -30.32
C PRO A 285 7.91 -1.93 -29.53
N GLY A 286 7.83 -2.79 -28.52
CA GLY A 286 6.71 -2.91 -27.59
C GLY A 286 6.99 -2.33 -26.22
N LYS A 287 6.01 -2.48 -25.32
CA LYS A 287 6.16 -2.14 -23.91
C LYS A 287 7.28 -2.98 -23.29
N TRP A 288 8.09 -2.36 -22.44
CA TRP A 288 9.26 -2.91 -21.74
C TRP A 288 10.48 -3.18 -22.61
N ASP A 289 10.40 -2.96 -23.93
CA ASP A 289 11.58 -3.04 -24.77
C ASP A 289 12.59 -1.94 -24.43
N ARG A 290 13.87 -2.31 -24.41
CA ARG A 290 14.97 -1.38 -24.22
C ARG A 290 15.44 -0.85 -25.57
N ILE A 291 15.46 0.49 -25.72
CA ILE A 291 15.69 1.16 -26.99
C ILE A 291 16.79 2.23 -26.91
N GLY A 292 17.35 2.57 -28.06
CA GLY A 292 18.14 3.77 -28.25
C GLY A 292 17.28 4.93 -28.77
N PHE A 293 17.42 6.07 -28.13
CA PHE A 293 16.63 7.26 -28.34
C PHE A 293 17.52 8.46 -28.64
N VAL A 294 17.10 9.30 -29.58
CA VAL A 294 17.78 10.56 -29.92
C VAL A 294 16.83 11.71 -29.62
N VAL A 295 17.27 12.63 -28.78
CA VAL A 295 16.50 13.82 -28.42
C VAL A 295 16.49 14.81 -29.58
N THR A 296 15.32 15.18 -30.07
CA THR A 296 15.15 16.23 -31.11
C THR A 296 14.77 17.55 -30.48
N ARG A 297 13.98 17.53 -29.40
CA ARG A 297 13.49 18.71 -28.70
C ARG A 297 13.38 18.43 -27.21
N ILE A 298 13.58 19.46 -26.40
CA ILE A 298 13.33 19.45 -24.96
C ILE A 298 12.15 20.38 -24.68
N ASN A 299 11.10 19.86 -24.08
CA ASN A 299 9.93 20.62 -23.67
C ASN A 299 10.02 20.86 -22.15
N GLU A 300 10.49 22.05 -21.78
CA GLU A 300 10.66 22.43 -20.38
C GLU A 300 9.31 22.59 -19.64
N THR A 301 8.26 23.00 -20.35
CA THR A 301 6.93 23.22 -19.76
C THR A 301 6.27 21.91 -19.35
N SER A 302 6.38 20.87 -20.17
CA SER A 302 5.86 19.53 -19.88
C SER A 302 6.88 18.63 -19.18
N GLU A 303 8.12 19.10 -19.01
CA GLU A 303 9.25 18.36 -18.41
C GLU A 303 9.55 17.03 -19.12
N VAL A 304 9.54 17.07 -20.47
CA VAL A 304 9.64 15.88 -21.33
C VAL A 304 10.69 16.09 -22.43
N ALA A 305 11.46 15.04 -22.72
CA ALA A 305 12.31 14.99 -23.91
C ALA A 305 11.51 14.38 -25.10
N GLU A 306 11.42 15.11 -26.20
CA GLU A 306 10.81 14.62 -27.44
C GLU A 306 11.91 14.14 -28.38
N GLY A 307 11.67 13.03 -29.10
CA GLY A 307 12.69 12.48 -29.98
C GLY A 307 12.23 11.27 -30.80
N ILE A 308 13.21 10.55 -31.30
CA ILE A 308 13.04 9.44 -32.26
C ILE A 308 13.70 8.18 -31.69
N ILE A 309 13.04 7.05 -31.81
CA ILE A 309 13.61 5.72 -31.53
C ILE A 309 14.48 5.32 -32.72
N THR A 310 15.75 5.05 -32.49
CA THR A 310 16.73 4.78 -33.56
C THR A 310 17.13 3.31 -33.67
N ARG A 311 17.11 2.57 -32.54
CA ARG A 311 17.47 1.15 -32.54
C ARG A 311 16.82 0.43 -31.34
N MET A 312 16.61 -0.86 -31.49
CA MET A 312 16.31 -1.75 -30.39
C MET A 312 17.62 -2.22 -29.75
N ILE A 313 17.71 -2.17 -28.43
CA ILE A 313 18.88 -2.65 -27.67
C ILE A 313 18.59 -4.05 -27.13
N LYS A 314 17.43 -4.23 -26.53
CA LYS A 314 16.99 -5.51 -25.98
C LYS A 314 15.47 -5.59 -26.03
N ARG A 315 14.94 -6.73 -26.47
CA ARG A 315 13.51 -7.04 -26.44
C ARG A 315 13.16 -7.62 -25.07
N HIS A 316 12.00 -7.23 -24.58
CA HIS A 316 11.42 -7.88 -23.41
C HIS A 316 10.74 -9.17 -23.87
N GLU A 317 11.16 -10.32 -23.36
CA GLU A 317 10.56 -11.64 -23.62
C GLU A 317 9.35 -11.87 -22.75
#